data_14f339089e9e9900a1aa852c357667df
#
_entry.id   14f339089e9e9900a1aa852c357667df
#
_cell.length_a   1.000
_cell.length_b   1.000
_cell.length_c   1.000
_cell.angle_alpha   90.00
_cell.angle_beta   90.00
_cell.angle_gamma   90.00
#
_symmetry.space_group_name_H-M   'P 1'
#
loop_
_entity.id
_entity.type
_entity.pdbx_description
1 polymer ?
#
loop_
_entity_poly.entity_id
_entity_poly.type
_entity_poly.pdbx_seq_one_letter_code
_entity_poly.pdbx_strand_id
1 'polypeptide(L)'
;MADHFTLRLAESRMLAPSVRHLVFERVDGQPLAFIPGQFLQIHFHYDDGTATKRSYSIATVGDGHAPVRQIEIAVSYVDGGAATKLLSGLEIGGTIEASGPYGRFCLQDADTHPRYVLMATGTGVTP
;
A
#
# COMPACT_ATOMS: atom_id res chain seq x y z
N MET A 1 3.96 -11.19 14.27
CA MET A 1 3.77 -9.76 14.55
C MET A 1 4.22 -8.96 13.33
N ALA A 2 3.43 -8.00 12.90
CA ALA A 2 3.78 -7.16 11.75
C ALA A 2 4.86 -6.16 12.12
N ASP A 3 5.79 -5.92 11.20
CA ASP A 3 6.86 -4.96 11.38
C ASP A 3 6.36 -3.53 11.18
N HIS A 4 6.97 -2.61 11.92
CA HIS A 4 6.84 -1.18 11.69
C HIS A 4 8.10 -0.66 11.01
N PHE A 5 7.93 0.19 10.01
CA PHE A 5 9.06 0.73 9.25
C PHE A 5 8.71 2.09 8.64
N THR A 6 9.74 2.83 8.27
CA THR A 6 9.59 4.12 7.61
C THR A 6 9.75 3.93 6.10
N LEU A 7 8.83 4.51 5.34
CA LEU A 7 8.86 4.51 3.87
C LEU A 7 9.23 5.89 3.35
N ARG A 8 10.04 5.93 2.29
CA ARG A 8 10.39 7.14 1.55
C ARG A 8 9.75 7.09 0.17
N LEU A 9 9.09 8.18 -0.22
CA LEU A 9 8.45 8.28 -1.52
C LEU A 9 9.50 8.41 -2.64
N ALA A 10 9.49 7.47 -3.58
CA ALA A 10 10.39 7.45 -4.72
C ALA A 10 9.73 7.97 -5.99
N GLU A 11 8.45 7.64 -6.21
CA GLU A 11 7.70 8.07 -7.39
C GLU A 11 6.23 8.33 -7.03
N SER A 12 5.61 9.28 -7.74
CA SER A 12 4.21 9.64 -7.55
C SER A 12 3.63 10.10 -8.88
N ARG A 13 2.48 9.53 -9.27
CA ARG A 13 1.77 9.95 -10.49
C ARG A 13 0.26 9.70 -10.36
N MET A 14 -0.52 10.47 -11.10
CA MET A 14 -1.97 10.25 -11.21
C MET A 14 -2.24 9.13 -12.21
N LEU A 15 -3.06 8.17 -11.81
CA LEU A 15 -3.58 7.12 -12.70
C LEU A 15 -4.95 7.51 -13.27
N ALA A 16 -5.70 8.29 -12.53
CA ALA A 16 -7.04 8.78 -12.85
C ALA A 16 -7.23 10.11 -12.13
N PRO A 17 -8.30 10.87 -12.41
CA PRO A 17 -8.50 12.17 -11.76
C PRO A 17 -8.49 12.15 -10.24
N SER A 18 -8.87 11.02 -9.63
CA SER A 18 -8.92 10.88 -8.17
C SER A 18 -8.11 9.70 -7.64
N VAL A 19 -7.23 9.11 -8.44
CA VAL A 19 -6.41 7.97 -8.02
C VAL A 19 -4.95 8.26 -8.30
N ARG A 20 -4.13 8.20 -7.26
CA ARG A 20 -2.68 8.41 -7.35
C ARG A 20 -1.94 7.11 -7.10
N HIS A 21 -0.94 6.84 -7.93
CA HIS A 21 0.01 5.75 -7.75
C HIS A 21 1.25 6.27 -7.03
N LEU A 22 1.60 5.62 -5.93
CA LEU A 22 2.76 5.97 -5.11
C LEU A 22 3.70 4.77 -5.04
N VAL A 23 5.00 5.04 -5.24
CA VAL A 23 6.06 4.05 -5.12
C VAL A 23 6.97 4.45 -3.97
N PHE A 24 7.14 3.56 -3.01
CA PHE A 24 7.95 3.76 -1.82
C PHE A 24 9.11 2.78 -1.76
N GLU A 25 10.13 3.17 -1.00
CA GLU A 25 11.22 2.30 -0.57
C GLU A 25 11.38 2.43 0.94
N ARG A 26 11.82 1.34 1.59
CA ARG A 26 12.10 1.39 3.03
C ARG A 26 13.37 2.21 3.28
N VAL A 27 13.30 3.11 4.24
CA VAL A 27 14.44 3.97 4.63
C VAL A 27 15.62 3.14 5.15
N ASP A 28 15.34 1.99 5.80
CA ASP A 28 16.36 1.09 6.31
C ASP A 28 17.07 0.25 5.23
N GLY A 29 16.65 0.38 3.97
CA GLY A 29 17.23 -0.36 2.84
C GLY A 29 16.85 -1.83 2.76
N GLN A 30 16.02 -2.32 3.68
CA GLN A 30 15.59 -3.72 3.68
C GLN A 30 14.46 -3.93 2.68
N PRO A 31 14.43 -5.09 1.99
CA PRO A 31 13.28 -5.42 1.13
C PRO A 31 12.07 -5.81 1.97
N LEU A 32 10.89 -5.74 1.35
CA LEU A 32 9.65 -6.18 1.96
C LEU A 32 9.24 -7.54 1.39
N ALA A 33 9.03 -8.52 2.28
CA ALA A 33 8.43 -9.79 1.91
C ALA A 33 6.91 -9.68 2.09
N PHE A 34 6.14 -10.02 1.04
CA PHE A 34 4.68 -10.03 1.11
C PHE A 34 4.12 -11.10 0.18
N ILE A 35 2.86 -11.46 0.41
CA ILE A 35 2.10 -12.36 -0.47
C ILE A 35 1.10 -11.49 -1.23
N PRO A 36 0.99 -11.62 -2.58
CA PRO A 36 0.00 -10.87 -3.35
C PRO A 36 -1.41 -10.98 -2.77
N GLY A 37 -2.05 -9.84 -2.58
CA GLY A 37 -3.34 -9.71 -1.90
C GLY A 37 -3.26 -9.10 -0.51
N GLN A 38 -2.08 -9.01 0.05
CA GLN A 38 -1.86 -8.35 1.36
C GLN A 38 -1.84 -6.83 1.24
N PHE A 39 -1.94 -6.16 2.37
CA PHE A 39 -1.99 -4.70 2.46
C PHE A 39 -1.03 -4.17 3.52
N LEU A 40 -0.74 -2.88 3.43
CA LEU A 40 -0.01 -2.12 4.44
C LEU A 40 -0.96 -1.18 5.17
N GLN A 41 -0.57 -0.78 6.38
CA GLN A 41 -1.20 0.31 7.09
C GLN A 41 -0.24 1.49 7.13
N ILE A 42 -0.72 2.65 6.71
CA ILE A 42 0.00 3.93 6.83
C ILE A 42 -0.47 4.59 8.11
N HIS A 43 0.48 4.95 8.98
CA HIS A 43 0.22 5.56 10.28
C HIS A 43 0.48 7.05 10.21
N PHE A 44 -0.44 7.84 10.74
CA PHE A 44 -0.31 9.31 10.78
C PHE A 44 -1.14 9.89 11.91
N HIS A 45 -1.14 11.20 12.02
CA HIS A 45 -1.91 11.91 13.05
C HIS A 45 -2.84 12.92 12.40
N TYR A 46 -4.02 13.08 12.97
CA TYR A 46 -4.90 14.19 12.63
C TYR A 46 -4.31 15.51 13.11
N ASP A 47 -4.87 16.63 12.66
CA ASP A 47 -4.41 17.96 13.04
C ASP A 47 -4.47 18.20 14.57
N ASP A 48 -5.37 17.50 15.27
CA ASP A 48 -5.47 17.54 16.72
C ASP A 48 -4.47 16.65 17.47
N GLY A 49 -3.60 15.94 16.73
CA GLY A 49 -2.60 15.04 17.30
C GLY A 49 -3.07 13.61 17.53
N THR A 50 -4.35 13.31 17.30
CA THR A 50 -4.87 11.94 17.46
C THR A 50 -4.26 11.02 16.43
N ALA A 51 -3.71 9.86 16.87
CA ALA A 51 -3.14 8.85 15.99
C ALA A 51 -4.23 8.14 15.19
N THR A 52 -3.95 7.87 13.93
CA THR A 52 -4.85 7.14 13.04
C THR A 52 -4.05 6.33 12.02
N LYS A 53 -4.75 5.53 11.25
CA LYS A 53 -4.13 4.72 10.19
C LYS A 53 -5.12 4.45 9.07
N ARG A 54 -4.59 4.16 7.90
CA ARG A 54 -5.38 3.72 6.73
C ARG A 54 -4.69 2.55 6.06
N SER A 55 -5.49 1.63 5.54
CA SER A 55 -5.00 0.42 4.88
C SER A 55 -4.98 0.61 3.37
N TYR A 56 -3.90 0.18 2.74
CA TYR A 56 -3.75 0.19 1.28
C TYR A 56 -3.18 -1.13 0.81
N SER A 57 -3.83 -1.75 -0.17
CA SER A 57 -3.34 -2.98 -0.78
C SER A 57 -1.98 -2.75 -1.44
N ILE A 58 -1.09 -3.74 -1.33
CA ILE A 58 0.20 -3.70 -2.00
C ILE A 58 -0.03 -4.00 -3.47
N ALA A 59 0.28 -3.03 -4.34
CA ALA A 59 0.08 -3.13 -5.78
C ALA A 59 1.33 -3.62 -6.52
N THR A 60 2.44 -3.78 -5.83
CA THR A 60 3.69 -4.27 -6.42
C THR A 60 3.48 -5.65 -7.03
N VAL A 61 3.93 -5.82 -8.28
CA VAL A 61 3.89 -7.12 -8.94
C VAL A 61 5.06 -7.96 -8.44
N GLY A 62 4.73 -9.11 -7.87
CA GLY A 62 5.71 -10.06 -7.35
C GLY A 62 5.24 -11.49 -7.53
N ASP A 63 6.15 -12.43 -7.41
CA ASP A 63 5.84 -13.86 -7.52
C ASP A 63 5.39 -14.49 -6.19
N GLY A 64 5.37 -13.70 -5.11
CA GLY A 64 5.02 -14.18 -3.78
C GLY A 64 6.15 -14.92 -3.05
N HIS A 65 7.33 -15.02 -3.66
CA HIS A 65 8.47 -15.74 -3.09
C HIS A 65 9.64 -14.83 -2.74
N ALA A 66 9.97 -13.88 -3.61
CA ALA A 66 11.10 -12.98 -3.40
C ALA A 66 10.64 -11.66 -2.77
N PRO A 67 11.36 -11.13 -1.77
CA PRO A 67 11.09 -9.79 -1.25
C PRO A 67 11.31 -8.72 -2.32
N VAL A 68 10.57 -7.61 -2.20
CA VAL A 68 10.62 -6.50 -3.16
C VAL A 68 11.20 -5.26 -2.49
N ARG A 69 11.91 -4.45 -3.26
CA ARG A 69 12.47 -3.18 -2.78
C ARG A 69 11.54 -2.01 -3.01
N GLN A 70 10.76 -2.04 -4.09
CA GLN A 70 9.76 -1.02 -4.38
C GLN A 70 8.39 -1.47 -3.91
N ILE A 71 7.75 -0.63 -3.12
CA ILE A 71 6.44 -0.90 -2.53
C ILE A 71 5.46 0.08 -3.15
N GLU A 72 4.48 -0.44 -3.87
CA GLU A 72 3.52 0.35 -4.63
C GLU A 72 2.14 0.28 -4.00
N ILE A 73 1.45 1.42 -3.94
CA ILE A 73 0.05 1.51 -3.54
C ILE A 73 -0.71 2.42 -4.50
N ALA A 74 -2.01 2.19 -4.61
CA ALA A 74 -2.93 3.08 -5.33
C ALA A 74 -3.88 3.71 -4.31
N VAL A 75 -3.92 5.03 -4.30
CA VAL A 75 -4.69 5.80 -3.31
C VAL A 75 -5.83 6.52 -4.01
N SER A 76 -7.06 6.20 -3.62
CA SER A 76 -8.23 6.97 -4.02
C SER A 76 -8.36 8.21 -3.14
N TYR A 77 -8.47 9.37 -3.77
CA TYR A 77 -8.65 10.62 -3.06
C TYR A 77 -10.09 10.80 -2.61
N VAL A 78 -10.24 11.18 -1.35
CA VAL A 78 -11.52 11.53 -0.75
C VAL A 78 -11.45 12.99 -0.31
N ASP A 79 -12.34 13.83 -0.82
CA ASP A 79 -12.38 15.25 -0.48
C ASP A 79 -12.50 15.42 1.04
N GLY A 80 -11.59 16.22 1.62
CA GLY A 80 -11.53 16.44 3.06
C GLY A 80 -10.97 15.27 3.87
N GLY A 81 -10.57 14.17 3.24
CA GLY A 81 -9.98 13.04 3.93
C GLY A 81 -8.57 13.33 4.44
N ALA A 82 -8.27 12.92 5.68
CA ALA A 82 -6.97 13.16 6.29
C ALA A 82 -5.83 12.43 5.56
N ALA A 83 -6.06 11.19 5.13
CA ALA A 83 -5.07 10.44 4.36
C ALA A 83 -4.84 11.06 2.98
N THR A 84 -5.90 11.54 2.32
CA THR A 84 -5.79 12.27 1.06
C THR A 84 -4.90 13.50 1.22
N LYS A 85 -5.13 14.29 2.26
CA LYS A 85 -4.34 15.49 2.56
C LYS A 85 -2.86 15.15 2.77
N LEU A 86 -2.58 14.13 3.57
CA LEU A 86 -1.21 13.68 3.85
C LEU A 86 -0.51 13.20 2.56
N LEU A 87 -1.13 12.28 1.84
CA LEU A 87 -0.48 11.61 0.71
C LEU A 87 -0.42 12.47 -0.54
N SER A 88 -1.39 13.38 -0.75
CA SER A 88 -1.32 14.32 -1.86
C SER A 88 -0.25 15.40 -1.66
N GLY A 89 0.04 15.75 -0.41
CA GLY A 89 1.08 16.71 -0.07
C GLY A 89 2.48 16.12 0.09
N LEU A 90 2.61 14.79 0.03
CA LEU A 90 3.90 14.13 0.20
C LEU A 90 4.76 14.34 -1.05
N GLU A 91 5.95 14.88 -0.85
CA GLU A 91 6.92 15.12 -1.92
C GLU A 91 7.87 13.94 -2.09
N ILE A 92 8.50 13.84 -3.27
CA ILE A 92 9.55 12.85 -3.53
C ILE A 92 10.66 13.03 -2.48
N GLY A 93 11.06 11.93 -1.84
CA GLY A 93 12.00 11.94 -0.72
C GLY A 93 11.36 12.11 0.65
N GLY A 94 10.08 12.51 0.70
CA GLY A 94 9.33 12.59 1.96
C GLY A 94 9.06 11.21 2.54
N THR A 95 8.85 11.16 3.85
CA THR A 95 8.71 9.88 4.56
C THR A 95 7.36 9.75 5.26
N ILE A 96 6.90 8.52 5.40
CA ILE A 96 5.72 8.15 6.18
C ILE A 96 6.01 6.88 6.99
N GLU A 97 5.28 6.72 8.08
CA GLU A 97 5.35 5.50 8.89
C GLU A 97 4.35 4.46 8.38
N ALA A 98 4.78 3.22 8.35
CA ALA A 98 3.95 2.11 7.87
C ALA A 98 4.16 0.87 8.72
N SER A 99 3.22 -0.06 8.60
CA SER A 99 3.34 -1.39 9.19
C SER A 99 2.73 -2.44 8.26
N GLY A 100 3.16 -3.66 8.40
CA GLY A 100 2.66 -4.79 7.63
C GLY A 100 3.75 -5.75 7.20
N PRO A 101 3.45 -6.64 6.25
CA PRO A 101 2.15 -6.76 5.56
C PRO A 101 1.09 -7.47 6.41
N TYR A 102 -0.17 -7.21 6.07
CA TYR A 102 -1.34 -7.83 6.71
C TYR A 102 -2.25 -8.44 5.66
N GLY A 103 -3.10 -9.36 6.08
CA GLY A 103 -4.23 -9.82 5.28
C GLY A 103 -4.10 -11.24 4.77
N ARG A 104 -5.26 -11.80 4.40
CA ARG A 104 -5.39 -13.18 3.94
C ARG A 104 -6.12 -13.30 2.59
N PHE A 105 -6.32 -12.19 1.90
CA PHE A 105 -6.93 -12.22 0.57
C PHE A 105 -5.90 -12.64 -0.47
N CYS A 106 -5.42 -13.87 -0.34
CA CYS A 106 -4.36 -14.44 -1.14
C CYS A 106 -4.80 -15.79 -1.71
N LEU A 107 -4.17 -16.22 -2.79
CA LEU A 107 -4.36 -17.60 -3.25
C LEU A 107 -3.87 -18.56 -2.17
N GLN A 108 -4.71 -19.53 -1.83
CA GLN A 108 -4.39 -20.50 -0.79
C GLN A 108 -3.64 -21.69 -1.38
N ASP A 109 -2.64 -22.21 -0.68
CA ASP A 109 -1.84 -23.36 -1.15
C ASP A 109 -2.67 -24.60 -1.40
N ALA A 110 -3.76 -24.76 -0.62
CA ALA A 110 -4.67 -25.91 -0.77
C ALA A 110 -5.68 -25.75 -1.91
N ASP A 111 -5.67 -24.60 -2.60
CA ASP A 111 -6.63 -24.33 -3.66
C ASP A 111 -6.20 -25.01 -4.95
N THR A 112 -7.07 -25.90 -5.45
CA THR A 112 -6.80 -26.69 -6.66
C THR A 112 -7.70 -26.32 -7.83
N HIS A 113 -8.49 -25.23 -7.71
CA HIS A 113 -9.38 -24.80 -8.79
C HIS A 113 -8.57 -24.26 -9.98
N PRO A 114 -8.86 -24.74 -11.21
CA PRO A 114 -8.11 -24.31 -12.39
C PRO A 114 -8.53 -22.93 -12.90
N ARG A 115 -9.62 -22.38 -12.40
CA ARG A 115 -10.18 -21.09 -12.85
C ARG A 115 -10.68 -20.26 -11.69
N TYR A 116 -10.50 -18.94 -11.81
CA TYR A 116 -10.99 -17.96 -10.86
C TYR A 116 -11.73 -16.86 -11.60
N VAL A 117 -12.78 -16.34 -10.98
CA VAL A 117 -13.47 -15.15 -11.45
C VAL A 117 -13.19 -14.05 -10.43
N LEU A 118 -12.60 -12.96 -10.89
CA LEU A 118 -12.30 -11.80 -10.06
C LEU A 118 -13.22 -10.64 -10.49
N MET A 119 -13.88 -10.04 -9.51
CA MET A 119 -14.75 -8.89 -9.74
C MET A 119 -14.28 -7.72 -8.90
N ALA A 120 -14.08 -6.57 -9.53
CA ALA A 120 -13.59 -5.38 -8.84
C ALA A 120 -14.09 -4.11 -9.51
N THR A 121 -14.22 -3.05 -8.73
CA THR A 121 -14.50 -1.70 -9.22
C THR A 121 -13.53 -0.72 -8.59
N GLY A 122 -13.17 0.33 -9.33
CA GLY A 122 -12.24 1.36 -8.84
C GLY A 122 -10.92 0.77 -8.38
N THR A 123 -10.42 1.23 -7.23
CA THR A 123 -9.18 0.74 -6.63
C THR A 123 -9.31 -0.65 -6.00
N GLY A 124 -10.51 -1.22 -5.97
CA GLY A 124 -10.73 -2.60 -5.48
C GLY A 124 -9.99 -3.66 -6.29
N VAL A 125 -9.53 -3.32 -7.51
CA VAL A 125 -8.72 -4.22 -8.34
C VAL A 125 -7.28 -4.39 -7.82
N THR A 126 -6.80 -3.53 -6.92
CA THR A 126 -5.41 -3.50 -6.45
C THR A 126 -4.91 -4.85 -5.90
N PRO A 127 -5.66 -5.55 -5.03
CA PRO A 127 -5.22 -6.86 -4.59
C PRO A 127 -5.08 -7.85 -5.71
#